data_22e29298a96877c2ded33b082026f1ee
#
_entry.id   22e29298a96877c2ded33b082026f1ee
#
_cell.length_a   1.000
_cell.length_b   1.000
_cell.length_c   1.000
_cell.angle_alpha   90.00
_cell.angle_beta   90.00
_cell.angle_gamma   90.00
#
_symmetry.space_group_name_H-M   'P 1'
#
loop_
_entity.id
_entity.type
_entity.pdbx_description
1 polymer ?
#
loop_
_entity_poly.entity_id
_entity_poly.type
_entity_poly.pdbx_seq_one_letter_code
_entity_poly.pdbx_strand_id
1 'polypeptide(L)'
;MSSVATAGQAPACPAEPGLGQALLICALIGTAQMTWGVVVPVLPLFVDELHVPIVLLGPIIAAFAIGRVIANVPAGLALRRLPARPMVLTVLVLLAAVTAVTGFVGSAEWLIGLRLVAGLLGGAAITLGFAVLFAGAPAARRGRVIALATIVQMGAAAVGSMLGGVAVTLAGVPAAFLAAAVPVLVAVGVDLVRPARGYWAALADRPGGAGDAGAAAIEPGASVGPEASVASGAPAGSGASVGPEASVPRPGDARRVLVALAVVSFALFFARFAGEQGLIPVLAYEQGGLTPMTLGIAFALGTVASAGALPLVGRWVDAGAKVPVVIVSTLGAGGVMLLFGVLGSPWWFGAAIIGYAVATSLANVVPSVVTAETFPGRSSGAAVGVTRTAGDIGAAVGPLAVFALADLAGAWAGLALLALVPVLAMGWFLVVLRRR
;
A
#
# COMPACT_ATOMS: atom_id res chain seq x y z
N MET A 1 49.22 50.05 9.35
CA MET A 1 47.79 49.93 9.53
C MET A 1 47.36 48.62 8.85
N SER A 2 47.30 47.56 9.65
CA SER A 2 47.00 46.22 9.17
C SER A 2 45.48 46.03 9.15
N SER A 3 44.94 45.80 7.96
CA SER A 3 43.53 45.40 7.76
C SER A 3 43.36 43.97 8.19
N VAL A 4 42.65 43.73 9.28
CA VAL A 4 42.19 42.42 9.71
C VAL A 4 40.98 42.06 8.86
N ALA A 5 41.17 41.13 7.90
CA ALA A 5 40.07 40.54 7.16
C ALA A 5 39.22 39.68 8.12
N THR A 6 38.01 40.10 8.36
CA THR A 6 36.96 39.29 9.04
C THR A 6 36.70 38.04 8.21
N ALA A 7 37.15 36.90 8.73
CA ALA A 7 36.78 35.57 8.18
C ALA A 7 35.26 35.43 8.22
N GLY A 8 34.65 35.45 7.04
CA GLY A 8 33.22 35.18 6.90
C GLY A 8 32.91 33.79 7.47
N GLN A 9 32.03 33.74 8.45
CA GLN A 9 31.44 32.49 8.94
C GLN A 9 30.82 31.76 7.75
N ALA A 10 31.35 30.59 7.42
CA ALA A 10 30.72 29.68 6.48
C ALA A 10 29.28 29.42 6.96
N PRO A 11 28.29 29.44 6.08
CA PRO A 11 26.92 29.16 6.48
C PRO A 11 26.90 27.81 7.18
N ALA A 12 26.35 27.77 8.39
CA ALA A 12 26.19 26.55 9.16
C ALA A 12 25.42 25.53 8.31
N CYS A 13 26.07 24.40 8.04
CA CYS A 13 25.42 23.29 7.35
C CYS A 13 24.09 22.97 8.08
N PRO A 14 22.93 22.98 7.43
CA PRO A 14 21.68 22.68 8.10
C PRO A 14 21.80 21.31 8.76
N ALA A 15 21.51 21.27 10.07
CA ALA A 15 21.60 20.03 10.85
C ALA A 15 20.78 18.93 10.15
N GLU A 16 21.39 17.75 9.93
CA GLU A 16 20.70 16.61 9.31
C GLU A 16 19.38 16.32 10.02
N PRO A 17 18.29 16.08 9.27
CA PRO A 17 16.99 15.80 9.86
C PRO A 17 17.06 14.59 10.81
N GLY A 18 16.68 14.80 12.08
CA GLY A 18 16.72 13.76 13.10
C GLY A 18 15.70 12.65 12.86
N LEU A 19 15.91 11.47 13.47
CA LEU A 19 15.02 10.30 13.37
C LEU A 19 13.58 10.65 13.80
N GLY A 20 13.39 11.53 14.79
CA GLY A 20 12.06 11.96 15.24
C GLY A 20 11.26 12.68 14.16
N GLN A 21 11.91 13.47 13.30
CA GLN A 21 11.26 14.11 12.16
C GLN A 21 10.86 13.10 11.09
N ALA A 22 11.72 12.10 10.81
CA ALA A 22 11.39 11.00 9.92
C ALA A 22 10.16 10.21 10.42
N LEU A 23 10.15 9.88 11.71
CA LEU A 23 9.02 9.20 12.34
C LEU A 23 7.72 10.00 12.23
N LEU A 24 7.76 11.32 12.38
CA LEU A 24 6.57 12.18 12.23
C LEU A 24 6.03 12.12 10.79
N ILE A 25 6.89 12.23 9.77
CA ILE A 25 6.45 12.08 8.37
C ILE A 25 5.90 10.67 8.12
N CYS A 26 6.56 9.63 8.64
CA CYS A 26 6.05 8.26 8.56
C CYS A 26 4.70 8.11 9.28
N ALA A 27 4.49 8.79 10.41
CA ALA A 27 3.21 8.78 11.13
C ALA A 27 2.09 9.46 10.31
N LEU A 28 2.36 10.59 9.65
CA LEU A 28 1.41 11.24 8.75
C LEU A 28 0.99 10.30 7.60
N ILE A 29 1.94 9.59 6.99
CA ILE A 29 1.67 8.59 5.96
C ILE A 29 0.89 7.39 6.55
N GLY A 30 1.31 6.91 7.72
CA GLY A 30 0.71 5.76 8.39
C GLY A 30 -0.74 6.02 8.80
N THR A 31 -1.05 7.18 9.35
CA THR A 31 -2.43 7.51 9.76
C THR A 31 -3.37 7.63 8.55
N ALA A 32 -2.90 8.14 7.41
CA ALA A 32 -3.65 8.06 6.16
C ALA A 32 -3.94 6.60 5.76
N GLN A 33 -3.00 5.68 5.97
CA GLN A 33 -3.19 4.26 5.70
C GLN A 33 -4.15 3.59 6.71
N MET A 34 -4.20 4.05 7.97
CA MET A 34 -5.16 3.56 8.98
C MET A 34 -6.60 3.79 8.55
N THR A 35 -6.92 4.94 7.92
CA THR A 35 -8.29 5.23 7.45
C THR A 35 -8.79 4.19 6.46
N TRP A 36 -7.88 3.62 5.67
CA TRP A 36 -8.17 2.51 4.77
C TRP A 36 -8.34 1.18 5.53
N GLY A 37 -7.47 0.89 6.48
CA GLY A 37 -7.52 -0.33 7.28
C GLY A 37 -8.82 -0.50 8.06
N VAL A 38 -9.32 0.58 8.68
CA VAL A 38 -10.57 0.59 9.44
C VAL A 38 -11.77 0.11 8.62
N VAL A 39 -11.80 0.43 7.34
CA VAL A 39 -12.93 0.12 6.45
C VAL A 39 -13.10 -1.37 6.21
N VAL A 40 -12.00 -2.14 6.24
CA VAL A 40 -12.02 -3.57 5.89
C VAL A 40 -13.06 -4.38 6.70
N PRO A 41 -13.05 -4.37 8.04
CA PRO A 41 -14.06 -5.09 8.82
C PRO A 41 -15.43 -4.38 8.88
N VAL A 42 -15.50 -3.10 8.55
CA VAL A 42 -16.70 -2.28 8.77
C VAL A 42 -17.60 -2.24 7.55
N LEU A 43 -17.03 -2.28 6.34
CA LEU A 43 -17.77 -2.02 5.10
C LEU A 43 -18.93 -3.01 4.82
N PRO A 44 -18.79 -4.33 5.00
CA PRO A 44 -19.92 -5.24 4.81
C PRO A 44 -21.07 -4.96 5.77
N LEU A 45 -20.76 -4.64 7.05
CA LEU A 45 -21.78 -4.29 8.05
C LEU A 45 -22.49 -2.99 7.70
N PHE A 46 -21.74 -2.03 7.14
CA PHE A 46 -22.33 -0.76 6.72
C PHE A 46 -23.28 -0.92 5.54
N VAL A 47 -22.95 -1.79 4.58
CA VAL A 47 -23.84 -2.13 3.47
C VAL A 47 -25.11 -2.83 3.97
N ASP A 48 -24.98 -3.71 4.97
CA ASP A 48 -26.10 -4.38 5.62
C ASP A 48 -27.00 -3.37 6.37
N GLU A 49 -26.42 -2.45 7.15
CA GLU A 49 -27.18 -1.36 7.82
C GLU A 49 -27.93 -0.47 6.83
N LEU A 50 -27.39 -0.24 5.64
CA LEU A 50 -28.07 0.52 4.58
C LEU A 50 -29.14 -0.27 3.84
N HIS A 51 -29.30 -1.56 4.14
CA HIS A 51 -30.26 -2.48 3.48
C HIS A 51 -30.09 -2.51 1.94
N VAL A 52 -28.87 -2.40 1.45
CA VAL A 52 -28.57 -2.41 0.02
C VAL A 52 -27.96 -3.75 -0.42
N PRO A 53 -28.15 -4.17 -1.69
CA PRO A 53 -27.60 -5.42 -2.19
C PRO A 53 -26.07 -5.49 -2.04
N ILE A 54 -25.55 -6.65 -1.65
CA ILE A 54 -24.14 -6.88 -1.39
C ILE A 54 -23.25 -6.64 -2.63
N VAL A 55 -23.83 -6.75 -3.83
CA VAL A 55 -23.16 -6.45 -5.11
C VAL A 55 -22.61 -5.00 -5.15
N LEU A 56 -23.25 -4.06 -4.41
CA LEU A 56 -22.78 -2.67 -4.31
C LEU A 56 -21.46 -2.52 -3.55
N LEU A 57 -21.01 -3.54 -2.81
CA LEU A 57 -19.64 -3.56 -2.28
C LEU A 57 -18.60 -3.41 -3.40
N GLY A 58 -18.85 -3.99 -4.57
CA GLY A 58 -17.99 -3.84 -5.73
C GLY A 58 -17.72 -2.37 -6.09
N PRO A 59 -18.73 -1.60 -6.46
CA PRO A 59 -18.61 -0.16 -6.73
C PRO A 59 -18.05 0.66 -5.57
N ILE A 60 -18.44 0.38 -4.32
CA ILE A 60 -17.98 1.11 -3.13
C ILE A 60 -16.46 0.93 -2.92
N ILE A 61 -15.94 -0.27 -3.09
CA ILE A 61 -14.50 -0.55 -2.97
C ILE A 61 -13.76 0.02 -4.18
N ALA A 62 -14.29 -0.17 -5.39
CA ALA A 62 -13.71 0.33 -6.63
C ALA A 62 -13.59 1.86 -6.66
N ALA A 63 -14.58 2.58 -6.13
CA ALA A 63 -14.56 4.05 -6.07
C ALA A 63 -13.32 4.57 -5.34
N PHE A 64 -12.94 3.96 -4.23
CA PHE A 64 -11.72 4.33 -3.52
C PHE A 64 -10.46 4.09 -4.37
N ALA A 65 -10.36 2.96 -5.05
CA ALA A 65 -9.22 2.65 -5.92
C ALA A 65 -9.15 3.61 -7.11
N ILE A 66 -10.28 3.93 -7.73
CA ILE A 66 -10.39 4.91 -8.82
C ILE A 66 -9.92 6.29 -8.33
N GLY A 67 -10.38 6.73 -7.16
CA GLY A 67 -9.94 8.00 -6.55
C GLY A 67 -8.42 8.07 -6.40
N ARG A 68 -7.79 7.00 -5.92
CA ARG A 68 -6.33 6.91 -5.81
C ARG A 68 -5.62 7.07 -7.16
N VAL A 69 -6.08 6.35 -8.18
CA VAL A 69 -5.52 6.45 -9.53
C VAL A 69 -5.53 7.90 -10.02
N ILE A 70 -6.70 8.56 -9.89
CA ILE A 70 -6.88 9.95 -10.34
C ILE A 70 -5.96 10.90 -9.58
N ALA A 71 -5.75 10.70 -8.27
CA ALA A 71 -4.99 11.62 -7.43
C ALA A 71 -3.48 11.53 -7.60
N ASN A 72 -2.93 10.36 -7.93
CA ASN A 72 -1.48 10.10 -7.87
C ASN A 72 -0.67 11.10 -8.73
N VAL A 73 -1.03 11.31 -9.99
CA VAL A 73 -0.31 12.21 -10.88
C VAL A 73 -0.54 13.69 -10.54
N PRO A 74 -1.80 14.17 -10.37
CA PRO A 74 -2.06 15.57 -10.00
C PRO A 74 -1.41 15.97 -8.67
N ALA A 75 -1.40 15.09 -7.66
CA ALA A 75 -0.78 15.37 -6.38
C ALA A 75 0.72 15.66 -6.51
N GLY A 76 1.43 14.81 -7.27
CA GLY A 76 2.85 15.03 -7.54
C GLY A 76 3.13 16.31 -8.33
N LEU A 77 2.28 16.63 -9.32
CA LEU A 77 2.41 17.87 -10.09
C LEU A 77 2.11 19.13 -9.26
N ALA A 78 1.18 19.04 -8.33
CA ALA A 78 0.83 20.16 -7.45
C ALA A 78 1.99 20.58 -6.52
N LEU A 79 2.88 19.64 -6.13
CA LEU A 79 4.09 19.97 -5.40
C LEU A 79 5.05 20.92 -6.13
N ARG A 80 4.95 21.02 -7.45
CA ARG A 80 5.74 21.97 -8.23
C ARG A 80 5.32 23.42 -8.04
N ARG A 81 4.10 23.66 -7.60
CA ARG A 81 3.49 24.99 -7.51
C ARG A 81 3.08 25.39 -6.11
N LEU A 82 2.85 24.41 -5.24
CA LEU A 82 2.31 24.64 -3.89
C LEU A 82 3.33 24.20 -2.83
N PRO A 83 3.38 24.93 -1.69
CA PRO A 83 4.24 24.55 -0.58
C PRO A 83 3.78 23.21 0.02
N ALA A 84 4.72 22.27 0.19
CA ALA A 84 4.43 20.89 0.54
C ALA A 84 3.71 20.74 1.90
N ARG A 85 4.17 21.43 2.95
CA ARG A 85 3.63 21.28 4.29
C ARG A 85 2.15 21.64 4.38
N PRO A 86 1.68 22.83 4.03
CA PRO A 86 0.25 23.13 4.09
C PRO A 86 -0.58 22.23 3.18
N MET A 87 -0.06 21.85 2.02
CA MET A 87 -0.73 20.93 1.09
C MET A 87 -0.96 19.55 1.73
N VAL A 88 0.07 18.93 2.32
CA VAL A 88 -0.06 17.62 3.00
C VAL A 88 -1.03 17.72 4.18
N LEU A 89 -0.88 18.73 5.02
CA LEU A 89 -1.74 18.90 6.20
C LEU A 89 -3.21 19.14 5.81
N THR A 90 -3.46 19.97 4.79
CA THR A 90 -4.83 20.19 4.28
C THR A 90 -5.43 18.90 3.73
N VAL A 91 -4.70 18.14 2.93
CA VAL A 91 -5.17 16.84 2.40
C VAL A 91 -5.50 15.87 3.53
N LEU A 92 -4.68 15.81 4.57
CA LEU A 92 -4.92 14.93 5.73
C LEU A 92 -6.14 15.38 6.56
N VAL A 93 -6.32 16.68 6.79
CA VAL A 93 -7.50 17.20 7.49
C VAL A 93 -8.77 16.91 6.70
N LEU A 94 -8.75 17.12 5.39
CA LEU A 94 -9.88 16.80 4.51
C LEU A 94 -10.15 15.28 4.50
N LEU A 95 -9.10 14.46 4.48
CA LEU A 95 -9.25 12.99 4.57
C LEU A 95 -9.91 12.59 5.89
N ALA A 96 -9.47 13.17 7.01
CA ALA A 96 -10.08 12.91 8.32
C ALA A 96 -11.56 13.35 8.35
N ALA A 97 -11.88 14.53 7.81
CA ALA A 97 -13.26 15.02 7.73
C ALA A 97 -14.15 14.11 6.86
N VAL A 98 -13.70 13.76 5.65
CA VAL A 98 -14.43 12.85 4.75
C VAL A 98 -14.60 11.47 5.41
N THR A 99 -13.55 10.95 6.05
CA THR A 99 -13.62 9.68 6.78
C THR A 99 -14.66 9.75 7.90
N ALA A 100 -14.63 10.79 8.73
CA ALA A 100 -15.60 10.95 9.81
C ALA A 100 -17.04 11.05 9.29
N VAL A 101 -17.28 11.85 8.24
CA VAL A 101 -18.62 12.02 7.64
C VAL A 101 -19.13 10.72 7.02
N THR A 102 -18.23 9.88 6.48
CA THR A 102 -18.63 8.60 5.84
C THR A 102 -19.45 7.71 6.78
N GLY A 103 -19.18 7.73 8.07
CA GLY A 103 -19.92 6.90 9.04
C GLY A 103 -21.38 7.32 9.29
N PHE A 104 -21.83 8.47 8.77
CA PHE A 104 -23.17 9.00 9.00
C PHE A 104 -24.03 9.07 7.74
N VAL A 105 -23.56 8.55 6.62
CA VAL A 105 -24.35 8.58 5.38
C VAL A 105 -25.43 7.51 5.38
N GLY A 106 -26.59 7.85 4.86
CA GLY A 106 -27.78 6.99 4.81
C GLY A 106 -28.09 6.40 3.44
N SER A 107 -27.18 6.54 2.43
CA SER A 107 -27.39 5.95 1.11
C SER A 107 -26.10 5.47 0.45
N ALA A 108 -26.22 4.49 -0.44
CA ALA A 108 -25.10 3.89 -1.15
C ALA A 108 -24.41 4.89 -2.10
N GLU A 109 -25.16 5.78 -2.73
CA GLU A 109 -24.61 6.77 -3.67
C GLU A 109 -23.68 7.75 -2.95
N TRP A 110 -24.08 8.26 -1.78
CA TRP A 110 -23.24 9.09 -0.95
C TRP A 110 -22.01 8.33 -0.45
N LEU A 111 -22.19 7.06 -0.08
CA LEU A 111 -21.05 6.21 0.34
C LEU A 111 -20.04 6.02 -0.80
N ILE A 112 -20.50 5.74 -2.02
CA ILE A 112 -19.63 5.64 -3.21
C ILE A 112 -18.91 6.97 -3.47
N GLY A 113 -19.62 8.09 -3.41
CA GLY A 113 -19.04 9.42 -3.62
C GLY A 113 -17.98 9.76 -2.59
N LEU A 114 -18.24 9.53 -1.29
CA LEU A 114 -17.27 9.77 -0.23
C LEU A 114 -16.08 8.80 -0.30
N ARG A 115 -16.28 7.55 -0.71
CA ARG A 115 -15.20 6.59 -0.95
C ARG A 115 -14.30 7.05 -2.10
N LEU A 116 -14.84 7.61 -3.17
CA LEU A 116 -14.06 8.20 -4.26
C LEU A 116 -13.21 9.37 -3.75
N VAL A 117 -13.82 10.29 -2.99
CA VAL A 117 -13.11 11.45 -2.41
C VAL A 117 -12.06 11.00 -1.40
N ALA A 118 -12.38 10.03 -0.52
CA ALA A 118 -11.41 9.45 0.40
C ALA A 118 -10.23 8.79 -0.34
N GLY A 119 -10.48 8.13 -1.47
CA GLY A 119 -9.46 7.58 -2.35
C GLY A 119 -8.56 8.66 -2.95
N LEU A 120 -9.14 9.76 -3.47
CA LEU A 120 -8.41 10.92 -3.96
C LEU A 120 -7.48 11.50 -2.89
N LEU A 121 -8.02 11.78 -1.71
CA LEU A 121 -7.27 12.38 -0.60
C LEU A 121 -6.23 11.42 -0.03
N GLY A 122 -6.58 10.14 0.17
CA GLY A 122 -5.66 9.11 0.67
C GLY A 122 -4.52 8.83 -0.30
N GLY A 123 -4.80 8.75 -1.61
CA GLY A 123 -3.78 8.63 -2.66
C GLY A 123 -2.84 9.83 -2.68
N ALA A 124 -3.39 11.03 -2.65
CA ALA A 124 -2.61 12.27 -2.56
C ALA A 124 -1.74 12.31 -1.29
N ALA A 125 -2.31 12.02 -0.11
CA ALA A 125 -1.57 12.04 1.16
C ALA A 125 -0.35 11.11 1.14
N ILE A 126 -0.51 9.89 0.63
CA ILE A 126 0.58 8.91 0.52
C ILE A 126 1.64 9.40 -0.47
N THR A 127 1.24 9.83 -1.66
CA THR A 127 2.16 10.31 -2.71
C THR A 127 2.97 11.51 -2.23
N LEU A 128 2.31 12.50 -1.63
CA LEU A 128 2.94 13.70 -1.08
C LEU A 128 3.85 13.37 0.11
N GLY A 129 3.38 12.51 1.02
CA GLY A 129 4.16 12.07 2.18
C GLY A 129 5.46 11.39 1.79
N PHE A 130 5.43 10.48 0.81
CA PHE A 130 6.64 9.84 0.29
C PHE A 130 7.55 10.83 -0.43
N ALA A 131 7.02 11.78 -1.20
CA ALA A 131 7.83 12.81 -1.83
C ALA A 131 8.64 13.61 -0.79
N VAL A 132 8.00 14.03 0.31
CA VAL A 132 8.64 14.72 1.42
C VAL A 132 9.67 13.83 2.10
N LEU A 133 9.32 12.57 2.35
CA LEU A 133 10.21 11.60 3.01
C LEU A 133 11.49 11.36 2.20
N PHE A 134 11.38 11.15 0.88
CA PHE A 134 12.53 10.96 -0.01
C PHE A 134 13.37 12.23 -0.16
N ALA A 135 12.74 13.41 -0.15
CA ALA A 135 13.44 14.67 -0.23
C ALA A 135 14.30 14.94 1.01
N GLY A 136 13.78 14.68 2.20
CA GLY A 136 14.44 14.94 3.46
C GLY A 136 15.37 13.82 3.94
N ALA A 137 15.30 12.61 3.35
CA ALA A 137 16.12 11.51 3.80
C ALA A 137 17.60 11.67 3.37
N PRO A 138 18.57 11.67 4.32
CA PRO A 138 20.00 11.67 4.01
C PRO A 138 20.37 10.50 3.10
N ALA A 139 21.21 10.72 2.09
CA ALA A 139 21.57 9.69 1.10
C ALA A 139 22.07 8.38 1.74
N ALA A 140 22.90 8.49 2.80
CA ALA A 140 23.44 7.35 3.53
C ALA A 140 22.38 6.55 4.33
N ARG A 141 21.20 7.12 4.61
CA ARG A 141 20.14 6.51 5.43
C ARG A 141 18.84 6.33 4.67
N ARG A 142 18.80 6.67 3.38
CA ARG A 142 17.57 6.67 2.56
C ARG A 142 16.87 5.30 2.59
N GLY A 143 17.61 4.21 2.43
CA GLY A 143 17.05 2.86 2.50
C GLY A 143 16.37 2.53 3.84
N ARG A 144 16.99 2.95 4.97
CA ARG A 144 16.39 2.77 6.30
C ARG A 144 15.09 3.56 6.48
N VAL A 145 15.05 4.77 5.97
CA VAL A 145 13.85 5.64 6.07
C VAL A 145 12.71 5.07 5.24
N ILE A 146 13.00 4.55 4.05
CA ILE A 146 12.02 3.85 3.20
C ILE A 146 11.49 2.60 3.90
N ALA A 147 12.37 1.75 4.42
CA ALA A 147 11.98 0.54 5.15
C ALA A 147 11.11 0.88 6.38
N LEU A 148 11.46 1.94 7.12
CA LEU A 148 10.67 2.42 8.24
C LEU A 148 9.27 2.86 7.80
N ALA A 149 9.16 3.64 6.73
CA ALA A 149 7.87 4.07 6.18
C ALA A 149 6.98 2.90 5.80
N THR A 150 7.55 1.86 5.22
CA THR A 150 6.83 0.64 4.84
C THR A 150 6.34 -0.11 6.06
N ILE A 151 7.19 -0.33 7.05
CA ILE A 151 6.82 -0.99 8.31
C ILE A 151 5.68 -0.21 8.98
N VAL A 152 5.79 1.13 9.02
CA VAL A 152 4.75 1.99 9.58
C VAL A 152 3.45 1.88 8.80
N GLN A 153 3.49 1.85 7.46
CA GLN A 153 2.28 1.68 6.64
C GLN A 153 1.60 0.32 6.85
N MET A 154 2.37 -0.77 6.87
CA MET A 154 1.82 -2.11 7.11
C MET A 154 1.21 -2.19 8.52
N GLY A 155 1.96 -1.74 9.53
CA GLY A 155 1.50 -1.70 10.90
C GLY A 155 0.26 -0.81 11.07
N ALA A 156 0.22 0.34 10.42
CA ALA A 156 -0.92 1.26 10.45
C ALA A 156 -2.19 0.64 9.83
N ALA A 157 -2.07 -0.07 8.72
CA ALA A 157 -3.21 -0.79 8.14
C ALA A 157 -3.75 -1.88 9.08
N ALA A 158 -2.86 -2.64 9.72
CA ALA A 158 -3.21 -3.66 10.70
C ALA A 158 -3.89 -3.07 11.95
N VAL A 159 -3.30 -2.01 12.51
CA VAL A 159 -3.88 -1.28 13.65
C VAL A 159 -5.23 -0.66 13.25
N GLY A 160 -5.35 -0.15 12.03
CA GLY A 160 -6.60 0.35 11.47
C GLY A 160 -7.69 -0.71 11.45
N SER A 161 -7.41 -1.91 10.93
CA SER A 161 -8.39 -3.00 10.88
C SER A 161 -8.82 -3.44 12.27
N MET A 162 -7.88 -3.55 13.22
CA MET A 162 -8.20 -3.86 14.61
C MET A 162 -9.04 -2.74 15.26
N LEU A 163 -8.65 -1.48 15.05
CA LEU A 163 -9.38 -0.32 15.59
C LEU A 163 -10.80 -0.25 15.04
N GLY A 164 -10.97 -0.48 13.73
CA GLY A 164 -12.28 -0.54 13.08
C GLY A 164 -13.17 -1.64 13.64
N GLY A 165 -12.64 -2.85 13.78
CA GLY A 165 -13.35 -3.98 14.35
C GLY A 165 -13.78 -3.75 15.80
N VAL A 166 -12.90 -3.21 16.64
CA VAL A 166 -13.21 -2.87 18.03
C VAL A 166 -14.24 -1.74 18.12
N ALA A 167 -14.03 -0.65 17.39
CA ALA A 167 -14.91 0.52 17.44
C ALA A 167 -16.33 0.22 16.96
N VAL A 168 -16.48 -0.55 15.87
CA VAL A 168 -17.80 -0.94 15.39
C VAL A 168 -18.51 -1.87 16.36
N THR A 169 -17.78 -2.76 17.02
CA THR A 169 -18.37 -3.68 18.03
C THR A 169 -18.86 -2.94 19.27
N LEU A 170 -18.16 -1.87 19.70
CA LEU A 170 -18.50 -1.11 20.90
C LEU A 170 -19.57 -0.05 20.69
N ALA A 171 -19.56 0.63 19.54
CA ALA A 171 -20.38 1.83 19.32
C ALA A 171 -20.91 2.01 17.88
N GLY A 172 -20.91 0.93 17.08
CA GLY A 172 -21.47 0.91 15.72
C GLY A 172 -20.58 1.53 14.64
N VAL A 173 -21.10 1.53 13.42
CA VAL A 173 -20.38 1.98 12.21
C VAL A 173 -19.87 3.43 12.32
N PRO A 174 -20.65 4.42 12.78
CA PRO A 174 -20.16 5.79 12.91
C PRO A 174 -18.91 5.92 13.79
N ALA A 175 -18.87 5.16 14.89
CA ALA A 175 -17.74 5.19 15.83
C ALA A 175 -16.44 4.68 15.18
N ALA A 176 -16.52 3.68 14.30
CA ALA A 176 -15.36 3.17 13.59
C ALA A 176 -14.73 4.24 12.66
N PHE A 177 -15.56 4.96 11.92
CA PHE A 177 -15.07 6.05 11.06
C PHE A 177 -14.53 7.24 11.85
N LEU A 178 -15.15 7.60 12.96
CA LEU A 178 -14.62 8.63 13.86
C LEU A 178 -13.29 8.19 14.47
N ALA A 179 -13.18 6.95 14.93
CA ALA A 179 -11.94 6.39 15.45
C ALA A 179 -10.81 6.39 14.41
N ALA A 180 -11.13 6.23 13.12
CA ALA A 180 -10.15 6.33 12.05
C ALA A 180 -9.66 7.77 11.81
N ALA A 181 -10.51 8.76 12.00
CA ALA A 181 -10.17 10.17 11.80
C ALA A 181 -9.26 10.74 12.92
N VAL A 182 -9.43 10.28 14.16
CA VAL A 182 -8.67 10.79 15.32
C VAL A 182 -7.16 10.68 15.16
N PRO A 183 -6.54 9.53 14.82
CA PRO A 183 -5.10 9.44 14.64
C PRO A 183 -4.55 10.39 13.57
N VAL A 184 -5.30 10.63 12.49
CA VAL A 184 -4.91 11.58 11.44
C VAL A 184 -4.83 12.99 12.01
N LEU A 185 -5.87 13.44 12.74
CA LEU A 185 -5.91 14.76 13.36
C LEU A 185 -4.84 14.92 14.44
N VAL A 186 -4.56 13.87 15.21
CA VAL A 186 -3.48 13.87 16.21
C VAL A 186 -2.12 14.04 15.52
N ALA A 187 -1.83 13.29 14.46
CA ALA A 187 -0.57 13.41 13.72
C ALA A 187 -0.41 14.81 13.10
N VAL A 188 -1.47 15.37 12.52
CA VAL A 188 -1.49 16.75 12.02
C VAL A 188 -1.24 17.75 13.16
N GLY A 189 -1.91 17.59 14.31
CA GLY A 189 -1.71 18.44 15.49
C GLY A 189 -0.27 18.40 16.01
N VAL A 190 0.35 17.21 16.02
CA VAL A 190 1.77 17.07 16.40
C VAL A 190 2.67 17.84 15.43
N ASP A 191 2.44 17.75 14.09
CA ASP A 191 3.24 18.52 13.13
C ASP A 191 3.01 20.03 13.24
N LEU A 192 1.80 20.47 13.61
CA LEU A 192 1.52 21.90 13.83
C LEU A 192 2.33 22.44 15.00
N VAL A 193 2.44 21.71 16.12
CA VAL A 193 3.17 22.10 17.34
C VAL A 193 4.68 21.88 17.19
N ARG A 194 5.09 20.76 16.59
CA ARG A 194 6.49 20.35 16.45
C ARG A 194 6.78 19.94 15.00
N PRO A 195 6.88 20.89 14.07
CA PRO A 195 7.03 20.57 12.65
C PRO A 195 8.33 19.83 12.33
N ALA A 196 8.27 18.91 11.38
CA ALA A 196 9.43 18.21 10.80
C ALA A 196 10.22 19.15 9.87
N ARG A 197 10.75 20.26 10.41
CA ARG A 197 11.33 21.38 9.64
C ARG A 197 12.36 20.96 8.62
N GLY A 198 13.24 20.01 8.97
CA GLY A 198 14.28 19.53 8.07
C GLY A 198 13.72 18.82 6.84
N TYR A 199 12.65 18.04 6.99
CA TYR A 199 11.99 17.36 5.88
C TYR A 199 11.20 18.33 5.00
N TRP A 200 10.51 19.31 5.60
CA TRP A 200 9.75 20.31 4.85
C TRP A 200 10.66 21.26 4.07
N ALA A 201 11.79 21.70 4.66
CA ALA A 201 12.78 22.56 4.02
C ALA A 201 13.53 21.84 2.88
N ALA A 202 13.89 20.57 3.06
CA ALA A 202 14.64 19.81 2.06
C ALA A 202 13.91 19.67 0.71
N LEU A 203 12.59 19.77 0.70
CA LEU A 203 11.80 19.78 -0.52
C LEU A 203 11.75 21.17 -1.17
N ALA A 204 11.78 22.24 -0.36
CA ALA A 204 11.76 23.63 -0.85
C ALA A 204 13.09 24.05 -1.48
N ASP A 205 14.21 23.55 -0.94
CA ASP A 205 15.59 23.97 -1.32
C ASP A 205 16.16 23.22 -2.53
N ARG A 206 15.42 22.32 -3.18
CA ARG A 206 15.94 21.59 -4.34
C ARG A 206 16.03 22.47 -5.58
N PRO A 207 17.23 22.53 -6.24
CA PRO A 207 17.38 23.20 -7.54
C PRO A 207 16.51 22.47 -8.59
N GLY A 208 15.51 23.15 -9.11
CA GLY A 208 14.50 22.56 -10.01
C GLY A 208 13.09 22.56 -9.43
N GLY A 209 12.95 23.04 -8.19
CA GLY A 209 11.67 23.06 -7.47
C GLY A 209 11.18 21.66 -7.12
N ALA A 210 10.02 21.59 -6.51
CA ALA A 210 9.31 20.32 -6.22
C ALA A 210 9.09 19.41 -7.47
N GLY A 211 9.52 19.87 -8.65
CA GLY A 211 9.43 19.16 -9.93
C GLY A 211 10.16 17.83 -9.96
N ASP A 212 11.41 17.80 -9.50
CA ASP A 212 12.19 16.56 -9.47
C ASP A 212 11.79 15.65 -8.32
N ALA A 213 11.33 16.22 -7.20
CA ALA A 213 10.78 15.43 -6.10
C ALA A 213 9.35 14.92 -6.42
N GLY A 214 8.56 15.71 -7.16
CA GLY A 214 7.28 15.28 -7.72
C GLY A 214 7.47 14.23 -8.81
N ALA A 215 8.51 14.34 -9.66
CA ALA A 215 8.89 13.31 -10.62
C ALA A 215 9.47 12.07 -9.92
N ALA A 216 10.21 12.21 -8.81
CA ALA A 216 10.67 11.10 -7.99
C ALA A 216 9.55 10.49 -7.12
N ALA A 217 8.48 11.23 -6.83
CA ALA A 217 7.26 10.72 -6.20
C ALA A 217 6.27 10.15 -7.24
N ILE A 218 6.33 10.66 -8.47
CA ILE A 218 5.70 10.11 -9.67
C ILE A 218 6.63 9.07 -10.30
N GLU A 219 7.95 9.18 -10.10
CA GLU A 219 8.84 8.04 -10.31
C GLU A 219 8.33 6.92 -9.41
N PRO A 220 7.87 5.83 -10.04
CA PRO A 220 7.01 4.83 -9.45
C PRO A 220 7.66 3.95 -8.37
N GLY A 221 8.77 4.34 -7.83
CA GLY A 221 9.38 3.78 -6.62
C GLY A 221 8.99 4.49 -5.32
N ALA A 222 8.35 5.68 -5.40
CA ALA A 222 8.04 6.48 -4.22
C ALA A 222 6.71 6.14 -3.55
N SER A 223 5.78 5.56 -4.29
CA SER A 223 4.51 5.07 -3.74
C SER A 223 4.50 3.55 -3.67
N VAL A 224 5.48 3.00 -2.97
CA VAL A 224 5.53 1.57 -2.68
C VAL A 224 4.32 1.24 -1.82
N GLY A 225 3.40 0.44 -2.35
CA GLY A 225 2.44 -0.26 -1.50
C GLY A 225 3.21 -1.05 -0.45
N PRO A 226 2.63 -1.36 0.72
CA PRO A 226 3.34 -1.93 1.86
C PRO A 226 4.19 -3.17 1.54
N GLU A 227 4.02 -3.76 0.38
CA GLU A 227 4.65 -5.04 0.03
C GLU A 227 5.89 -4.96 -0.87
N ALA A 228 6.09 -3.87 -1.65
CA ALA A 228 7.21 -3.81 -2.59
C ALA A 228 8.53 -3.28 -1.99
N SER A 229 8.50 -2.66 -0.79
CA SER A 229 9.71 -2.08 -0.19
C SER A 229 10.47 -3.01 0.76
N VAL A 230 9.91 -4.16 1.12
CA VAL A 230 10.59 -5.12 2.03
C VAL A 230 11.75 -5.84 1.34
N ALA A 231 11.72 -5.94 0.01
CA ALA A 231 12.81 -6.56 -0.75
C ALA A 231 14.09 -5.71 -0.85
N SER A 232 14.05 -4.40 -0.53
CA SER A 232 15.25 -3.53 -0.58
C SER A 232 15.95 -3.33 0.77
N GLY A 233 15.53 -4.04 1.81
CA GLY A 233 16.06 -3.97 3.18
C GLY A 233 17.30 -4.83 3.44
N ALA A 234 18.06 -5.22 2.42
CA ALA A 234 19.39 -5.81 2.64
C ALA A 234 20.32 -4.75 3.24
N PRO A 235 21.07 -5.06 4.33
CA PRO A 235 22.02 -4.12 4.92
C PRO A 235 23.10 -3.81 3.89
N ALA A 236 23.31 -2.52 3.61
CA ALA A 236 24.48 -2.05 2.90
C ALA A 236 25.71 -2.29 3.81
N GLY A 237 26.27 -3.47 3.74
CA GLY A 237 27.42 -3.87 4.52
C GLY A 237 28.20 -4.96 3.80
N SER A 238 29.36 -4.57 3.32
CA SER A 238 30.48 -5.31 2.74
C SER A 238 30.54 -5.29 1.22
N GLY A 239 31.64 -4.74 0.71
CA GLY A 239 32.05 -4.79 -0.68
C GLY A 239 32.13 -6.22 -1.21
N ALA A 240 31.06 -6.69 -1.76
CA ALA A 240 31.05 -7.85 -2.62
C ALA A 240 31.49 -7.36 -4.01
N SER A 241 32.64 -7.89 -4.44
CA SER A 241 33.15 -7.80 -5.80
C SER A 241 32.02 -7.95 -6.81
N VAL A 242 31.94 -7.00 -7.74
CA VAL A 242 31.09 -7.08 -8.93
C VAL A 242 31.42 -8.41 -9.63
N GLY A 243 30.53 -9.38 -9.50
CA GLY A 243 30.56 -10.61 -10.29
C GLY A 243 30.36 -10.27 -11.78
N PRO A 244 30.64 -11.19 -12.70
CA PRO A 244 30.71 -10.93 -14.13
C PRO A 244 29.47 -10.18 -14.63
N GLU A 245 29.70 -9.17 -15.44
CA GLU A 245 28.75 -8.26 -16.05
C GLU A 245 27.40 -8.93 -16.34
N ALA A 246 26.37 -8.55 -15.56
CA ALA A 246 25.01 -8.93 -15.89
C ALA A 246 24.70 -8.34 -17.26
N SER A 247 24.61 -9.18 -18.26
CA SER A 247 24.33 -8.80 -19.65
C SER A 247 23.04 -7.95 -19.67
N VAL A 248 23.16 -6.72 -20.16
CA VAL A 248 22.02 -5.82 -20.33
C VAL A 248 20.94 -6.56 -21.14
N PRO A 249 19.72 -6.74 -20.60
CA PRO A 249 18.68 -7.51 -21.30
C PRO A 249 18.41 -6.88 -22.68
N ARG A 250 18.24 -7.72 -23.69
CA ARG A 250 17.84 -7.25 -25.01
C ARG A 250 16.55 -6.44 -24.90
N PRO A 251 16.36 -5.32 -25.62
CA PRO A 251 15.18 -4.47 -25.49
C PRO A 251 13.84 -5.21 -25.59
N GLY A 252 13.77 -6.27 -26.39
CA GLY A 252 12.58 -7.12 -26.52
C GLY A 252 12.26 -7.95 -25.28
N ASP A 253 13.28 -8.42 -24.55
CA ASP A 253 13.12 -9.23 -23.35
C ASP A 253 12.73 -8.35 -22.17
N ALA A 254 13.31 -7.16 -22.04
CA ALA A 254 12.93 -6.18 -21.02
C ALA A 254 11.44 -5.78 -21.14
N ARG A 255 10.94 -5.54 -22.37
CA ARG A 255 9.53 -5.21 -22.60
C ARG A 255 8.60 -6.38 -22.20
N ARG A 256 8.96 -7.63 -22.54
CA ARG A 256 8.17 -8.82 -22.15
C ARG A 256 8.10 -8.99 -20.64
N VAL A 257 9.22 -8.79 -19.95
CA VAL A 257 9.27 -8.84 -18.48
C VAL A 257 8.42 -7.73 -17.87
N LEU A 258 8.49 -6.51 -18.40
CA LEU A 258 7.67 -5.38 -17.92
C LEU A 258 6.17 -5.68 -18.04
N VAL A 259 5.74 -6.23 -19.17
CA VAL A 259 4.33 -6.61 -19.37
C VAL A 259 3.93 -7.73 -18.41
N ALA A 260 4.79 -8.73 -18.19
CA ALA A 260 4.51 -9.82 -17.25
C ALA A 260 4.40 -9.28 -15.81
N LEU A 261 5.29 -8.38 -15.40
CA LEU A 261 5.23 -7.71 -14.08
C LEU A 261 3.97 -6.86 -13.93
N ALA A 262 3.56 -6.15 -14.98
CA ALA A 262 2.32 -5.35 -14.98
C ALA A 262 1.08 -6.24 -14.81
N VAL A 263 1.02 -7.38 -15.51
CA VAL A 263 -0.08 -8.35 -15.39
C VAL A 263 -0.11 -8.99 -13.99
N VAL A 264 1.05 -9.33 -13.43
CA VAL A 264 1.14 -9.82 -12.05
C VAL A 264 0.65 -8.77 -11.05
N SER A 265 1.10 -7.53 -11.19
CA SER A 265 0.66 -6.43 -10.32
C SER A 265 -0.86 -6.22 -10.41
N PHE A 266 -1.42 -6.21 -11.63
CA PHE A 266 -2.87 -6.17 -11.83
C PHE A 266 -3.56 -7.31 -11.06
N ALA A 267 -3.11 -8.56 -11.24
CA ALA A 267 -3.75 -9.73 -10.65
C ALA A 267 -3.69 -9.75 -9.12
N LEU A 268 -2.56 -9.37 -8.54
CA LEU A 268 -2.39 -9.32 -7.09
C LEU A 268 -3.26 -8.23 -6.44
N PHE A 269 -3.32 -7.04 -7.02
CA PHE A 269 -4.18 -5.97 -6.53
C PHE A 269 -5.67 -6.25 -6.80
N PHE A 270 -6.00 -6.89 -7.92
CA PHE A 270 -7.33 -7.42 -8.20
C PHE A 270 -7.81 -8.33 -7.07
N ALA A 271 -7.01 -9.34 -6.72
CA ALA A 271 -7.36 -10.29 -5.66
C ALA A 271 -7.38 -9.64 -4.28
N ARG A 272 -6.46 -8.73 -4.00
CA ARG A 272 -6.38 -8.04 -2.72
C ARG A 272 -7.59 -7.15 -2.46
N PHE A 273 -7.95 -6.28 -3.39
CA PHE A 273 -9.06 -5.34 -3.18
C PHE A 273 -10.42 -6.03 -3.18
N ALA A 274 -10.63 -7.00 -4.06
CA ALA A 274 -11.90 -7.73 -4.08
C ALA A 274 -11.98 -8.80 -2.97
N GLY A 275 -10.86 -9.46 -2.65
CA GLY A 275 -10.80 -10.50 -1.62
C GLY A 275 -10.72 -9.91 -0.22
N GLU A 276 -9.58 -9.27 0.14
CA GLU A 276 -9.32 -8.83 1.52
C GLU A 276 -10.27 -7.74 2.00
N GLN A 277 -10.71 -6.83 1.12
CA GLN A 277 -11.62 -5.75 1.50
C GLN A 277 -13.10 -6.06 1.25
N GLY A 278 -13.38 -7.11 0.50
CA GLY A 278 -14.73 -7.42 0.06
C GLY A 278 -15.18 -8.81 0.46
N LEU A 279 -14.89 -9.81 -0.36
CA LEU A 279 -15.51 -11.14 -0.25
C LEU A 279 -15.10 -11.89 1.03
N ILE A 280 -13.83 -11.80 1.48
CA ILE A 280 -13.38 -12.45 2.72
C ILE A 280 -14.11 -11.91 3.95
N PRO A 281 -14.24 -10.57 4.18
CA PRO A 281 -15.04 -10.04 5.28
C PRO A 281 -16.51 -10.44 5.23
N VAL A 282 -17.13 -10.48 4.05
CA VAL A 282 -18.51 -10.95 3.87
C VAL A 282 -18.66 -12.39 4.34
N LEU A 283 -17.83 -13.30 3.80
CA LEU A 283 -17.87 -14.71 4.17
C LEU A 283 -17.48 -14.94 5.64
N ALA A 284 -16.62 -14.10 6.21
CA ALA A 284 -16.25 -14.16 7.62
C ALA A 284 -17.47 -13.94 8.52
N TYR A 285 -18.38 -13.05 8.14
CA TYR A 285 -19.61 -12.77 8.90
C TYR A 285 -20.70 -13.78 8.60
N GLU A 286 -20.96 -14.10 7.32
CA GLU A 286 -22.07 -14.96 6.92
C GLU A 286 -21.88 -16.43 7.31
N GLN A 287 -20.68 -16.97 7.15
CA GLN A 287 -20.41 -18.40 7.38
C GLN A 287 -19.25 -18.68 8.33
N GLY A 288 -18.27 -17.78 8.42
CA GLY A 288 -17.11 -17.93 9.30
C GLY A 288 -17.42 -17.72 10.77
N GLY A 289 -18.55 -17.08 11.12
CA GLY A 289 -18.95 -16.79 12.49
C GLY A 289 -18.03 -15.82 13.23
N LEU A 290 -17.25 -15.01 12.51
CA LEU A 290 -16.38 -14.01 13.10
C LEU A 290 -17.19 -12.77 13.49
N THR A 291 -16.76 -12.13 14.57
CA THR A 291 -17.21 -10.79 14.93
C THR A 291 -16.30 -9.73 14.25
N PRO A 292 -16.73 -8.47 14.13
CA PRO A 292 -15.89 -7.41 13.56
C PRO A 292 -14.55 -7.27 14.29
N MET A 293 -14.55 -7.43 15.60
CA MET A 293 -13.34 -7.39 16.41
C MET A 293 -12.39 -8.56 16.07
N THR A 294 -12.91 -9.79 16.02
CA THR A 294 -12.08 -10.97 15.72
C THR A 294 -11.57 -10.94 14.28
N LEU A 295 -12.35 -10.43 13.33
CA LEU A 295 -11.91 -10.22 11.95
C LEU A 295 -10.78 -9.19 11.87
N GLY A 296 -10.91 -8.04 12.56
CA GLY A 296 -9.87 -7.01 12.63
C GLY A 296 -8.56 -7.54 13.25
N ILE A 297 -8.67 -8.36 14.32
CA ILE A 297 -7.53 -9.04 14.95
C ILE A 297 -6.88 -10.03 13.98
N ALA A 298 -7.67 -10.83 13.23
CA ALA A 298 -7.13 -11.79 12.27
C ALA A 298 -6.32 -11.10 11.16
N PHE A 299 -6.80 -9.98 10.61
CA PHE A 299 -6.04 -9.18 9.64
C PHE A 299 -4.77 -8.57 10.24
N ALA A 300 -4.83 -8.09 11.49
CA ALA A 300 -3.67 -7.56 12.19
C ALA A 300 -2.60 -8.65 12.41
N LEU A 301 -3.00 -9.82 12.89
CA LEU A 301 -2.11 -10.97 13.07
C LEU A 301 -1.54 -11.47 11.73
N GLY A 302 -2.35 -11.49 10.67
CA GLY A 302 -1.90 -11.80 9.31
C GLY A 302 -0.80 -10.86 8.84
N THR A 303 -0.93 -9.56 9.10
CA THR A 303 0.11 -8.56 8.77
C THR A 303 1.39 -8.78 9.56
N VAL A 304 1.29 -9.05 10.87
CA VAL A 304 2.45 -9.33 11.72
C VAL A 304 3.15 -10.62 11.28
N ALA A 305 2.39 -11.68 11.01
CA ALA A 305 2.92 -12.95 10.53
C ALA A 305 3.62 -12.79 9.16
N SER A 306 3.03 -12.01 8.25
CA SER A 306 3.63 -11.66 6.95
C SER A 306 4.97 -10.94 7.13
N ALA A 307 5.02 -9.92 7.99
CA ALA A 307 6.24 -9.16 8.28
C ALA A 307 7.34 -10.06 8.86
N GLY A 308 6.99 -11.03 9.72
CA GLY A 308 7.91 -12.02 10.27
C GLY A 308 8.42 -13.03 9.25
N ALA A 309 7.60 -13.40 8.26
CA ALA A 309 7.96 -14.37 7.22
C ALA A 309 8.87 -13.78 6.12
N LEU A 310 8.75 -12.49 5.82
CA LEU A 310 9.47 -11.84 4.73
C LEU A 310 11.00 -11.99 4.78
N PRO A 311 11.71 -11.83 5.93
CA PRO A 311 13.16 -12.00 5.99
C PRO A 311 13.61 -13.43 5.65
N LEU A 312 12.81 -14.43 6.02
CA LEU A 312 13.10 -15.84 5.73
C LEU A 312 12.98 -16.11 4.24
N VAL A 313 11.92 -15.61 3.62
CA VAL A 313 11.70 -15.78 2.17
C VAL A 313 12.72 -14.99 1.35
N GLY A 314 13.12 -13.81 1.80
CA GLY A 314 14.22 -13.06 1.19
C GLY A 314 15.47 -13.91 1.08
N ARG A 315 15.88 -14.60 2.15
CA ARG A 315 17.03 -15.52 2.13
C ARG A 315 16.88 -16.67 1.13
N TRP A 316 15.67 -17.24 0.98
CA TRP A 316 15.43 -18.28 -0.01
C TRP A 316 15.52 -17.78 -1.44
N VAL A 317 14.99 -16.58 -1.69
CA VAL A 317 15.08 -15.92 -3.00
C VAL A 317 16.53 -15.59 -3.34
N ASP A 318 17.32 -15.09 -2.39
CA ASP A 318 18.76 -14.81 -2.54
C ASP A 318 19.56 -16.09 -2.80
N ALA A 319 19.14 -17.22 -2.19
CA ALA A 319 19.70 -18.55 -2.46
C ALA A 319 19.25 -19.16 -3.81
N GLY A 320 18.51 -18.42 -4.66
CA GLY A 320 18.08 -18.86 -5.98
C GLY A 320 16.72 -19.54 -6.05
N ALA A 321 15.99 -19.68 -4.93
CA ALA A 321 14.68 -20.35 -4.87
C ALA A 321 13.51 -19.51 -5.39
N LYS A 322 13.70 -18.65 -6.41
CA LYS A 322 12.66 -17.76 -6.95
C LYS A 322 11.42 -18.52 -7.44
N VAL A 323 11.62 -19.59 -8.22
CA VAL A 323 10.51 -20.37 -8.80
C VAL A 323 9.71 -21.12 -7.73
N PRO A 324 10.31 -21.88 -6.80
CA PRO A 324 9.56 -22.53 -5.72
C PRO A 324 8.77 -21.52 -4.87
N VAL A 325 9.35 -20.38 -4.53
CA VAL A 325 8.68 -19.33 -3.73
C VAL A 325 7.43 -18.85 -4.43
N VAL A 326 7.49 -18.53 -5.74
CA VAL A 326 6.31 -18.10 -6.52
C VAL A 326 5.25 -19.19 -6.55
N ILE A 327 5.63 -20.43 -6.83
CA ILE A 327 4.67 -21.55 -6.94
C ILE A 327 3.96 -21.78 -5.60
N VAL A 328 4.72 -21.95 -4.51
CA VAL A 328 4.16 -22.26 -3.19
C VAL A 328 3.29 -21.11 -2.67
N SER A 329 3.75 -19.87 -2.79
CA SER A 329 3.00 -18.72 -2.31
C SER A 329 1.72 -18.47 -3.11
N THR A 330 1.78 -18.59 -4.45
CA THR A 330 0.62 -18.32 -5.31
C THR A 330 -0.42 -19.44 -5.22
N LEU A 331 0.01 -20.72 -5.28
CA LEU A 331 -0.92 -21.84 -5.12
C LEU A 331 -1.46 -21.94 -3.70
N GLY A 332 -0.63 -21.58 -2.69
CA GLY A 332 -1.07 -21.49 -1.30
C GLY A 332 -2.13 -20.43 -1.12
N ALA A 333 -1.92 -19.22 -1.67
CA ALA A 333 -2.92 -18.14 -1.63
C ALA A 333 -4.22 -18.53 -2.35
N GLY A 334 -4.11 -19.12 -3.56
CA GLY A 334 -5.28 -19.59 -4.31
C GLY A 334 -6.03 -20.71 -3.60
N GLY A 335 -5.31 -21.66 -3.00
CA GLY A 335 -5.90 -22.77 -2.23
C GLY A 335 -6.64 -22.26 -0.99
N VAL A 336 -6.01 -21.34 -0.21
CA VAL A 336 -6.66 -20.73 0.96
C VAL A 336 -7.86 -19.89 0.54
N MET A 337 -7.79 -19.19 -0.60
CA MET A 337 -8.94 -18.43 -1.13
C MET A 337 -10.14 -19.33 -1.37
N LEU A 338 -9.96 -20.52 -1.95
CA LEU A 338 -11.04 -21.49 -2.15
C LEU A 338 -11.54 -22.10 -0.83
N LEU A 339 -10.65 -22.28 0.17
CA LEU A 339 -11.04 -22.80 1.48
C LEU A 339 -12.03 -21.90 2.20
N PHE A 340 -12.01 -20.57 1.97
CA PHE A 340 -13.01 -19.66 2.57
C PHE A 340 -14.46 -20.05 2.23
N GLY A 341 -14.71 -20.74 1.12
CA GLY A 341 -16.03 -21.19 0.73
C GLY A 341 -16.58 -22.37 1.56
N VAL A 342 -15.76 -23.05 2.35
CA VAL A 342 -16.16 -24.25 3.15
C VAL A 342 -15.91 -24.10 4.65
N LEU A 343 -15.19 -23.06 5.08
CA LEU A 343 -14.83 -22.87 6.49
C LEU A 343 -16.01 -22.28 7.27
N GLY A 344 -16.63 -23.07 8.13
CA GLY A 344 -17.73 -22.66 9.02
C GLY A 344 -17.33 -22.44 10.49
N SER A 345 -16.01 -22.44 10.81
CA SER A 345 -15.53 -22.25 12.19
C SER A 345 -14.70 -20.97 12.30
N PRO A 346 -14.95 -20.11 13.31
CA PRO A 346 -14.22 -18.86 13.50
C PRO A 346 -12.71 -19.05 13.62
N TRP A 347 -12.25 -20.11 14.28
CA TRP A 347 -10.85 -20.40 14.47
C TRP A 347 -10.14 -20.74 13.15
N TRP A 348 -10.74 -21.65 12.36
CA TRP A 348 -10.18 -22.05 11.07
C TRP A 348 -10.27 -20.93 10.04
N PHE A 349 -11.35 -20.15 10.07
CA PHE A 349 -11.50 -18.99 9.20
C PHE A 349 -10.46 -17.91 9.53
N GLY A 350 -10.25 -17.60 10.81
CA GLY A 350 -9.20 -16.69 11.25
C GLY A 350 -7.79 -17.17 10.88
N ALA A 351 -7.50 -18.46 11.08
CA ALA A 351 -6.23 -19.05 10.65
C ALA A 351 -6.03 -18.98 9.12
N ALA A 352 -7.09 -19.17 8.34
CA ALA A 352 -7.05 -19.02 6.89
C ALA A 352 -6.77 -17.57 6.46
N ILE A 353 -7.33 -16.55 7.14
CA ILE A 353 -7.00 -15.14 6.90
C ILE A 353 -5.50 -14.89 7.11
N ILE A 354 -4.93 -15.39 8.21
CA ILE A 354 -3.51 -15.25 8.50
C ILE A 354 -2.66 -15.95 7.42
N GLY A 355 -3.01 -17.18 7.07
CA GLY A 355 -2.33 -17.95 6.02
C GLY A 355 -2.38 -17.27 4.65
N TYR A 356 -3.55 -16.72 4.29
CA TYR A 356 -3.75 -15.96 3.07
C TYR A 356 -2.90 -14.69 3.02
N ALA A 357 -2.87 -13.92 4.12
CA ALA A 357 -2.06 -12.71 4.22
C ALA A 357 -0.56 -13.02 4.06
N VAL A 358 -0.06 -14.09 4.69
CA VAL A 358 1.32 -14.54 4.52
C VAL A 358 1.58 -14.95 3.07
N ALA A 359 0.74 -15.81 2.49
CA ALA A 359 0.94 -16.30 1.13
C ALA A 359 0.94 -15.18 0.08
N THR A 360 0.01 -14.23 0.17
CA THR A 360 -0.06 -13.07 -0.73
C THR A 360 1.13 -12.13 -0.58
N SER A 361 1.59 -11.89 0.64
CA SER A 361 2.80 -11.10 0.89
C SER A 361 4.03 -11.74 0.27
N LEU A 362 4.19 -13.07 0.39
CA LEU A 362 5.30 -13.81 -0.20
C LEU A 362 5.24 -13.82 -1.74
N ALA A 363 4.05 -13.87 -2.32
CA ALA A 363 3.86 -13.83 -3.77
C ALA A 363 4.39 -12.53 -4.40
N ASN A 364 4.44 -11.43 -3.64
CA ASN A 364 4.95 -10.14 -4.10
C ASN A 364 6.49 -10.02 -4.09
N VAL A 365 7.20 -10.89 -3.37
CA VAL A 365 8.67 -10.77 -3.19
C VAL A 365 9.40 -10.93 -4.52
N VAL A 366 9.14 -12.01 -5.24
CA VAL A 366 9.87 -12.31 -6.49
C VAL A 366 9.62 -11.28 -7.60
N PRO A 367 8.37 -10.82 -7.88
CA PRO A 367 8.14 -9.74 -8.82
C PRO A 367 8.91 -8.46 -8.49
N SER A 368 9.01 -8.10 -7.20
CA SER A 368 9.77 -6.94 -6.75
C SER A 368 11.27 -7.08 -6.99
N VAL A 369 11.85 -8.25 -6.70
CA VAL A 369 13.26 -8.56 -6.96
C VAL A 369 13.56 -8.52 -8.47
N VAL A 370 12.71 -9.16 -9.28
CA VAL A 370 12.88 -9.19 -10.75
C VAL A 370 12.77 -7.78 -11.34
N THR A 371 11.91 -6.92 -10.79
CA THR A 371 11.82 -5.52 -11.21
C THR A 371 13.15 -4.79 -10.97
N ALA A 372 13.73 -4.95 -9.78
CA ALA A 372 14.99 -4.31 -9.42
C ALA A 372 16.17 -4.83 -10.27
N GLU A 373 16.21 -6.14 -10.54
CA GLU A 373 17.27 -6.76 -11.36
C GLU A 373 17.17 -6.39 -12.85
N THR A 374 15.93 -6.24 -13.37
CA THR A 374 15.73 -6.01 -14.82
C THR A 374 15.86 -4.54 -15.19
N PHE A 375 15.49 -3.64 -14.29
CA PHE A 375 15.40 -2.20 -14.53
C PHE A 375 16.26 -1.41 -13.53
N PRO A 376 17.60 -1.45 -13.64
CA PRO A 376 18.47 -0.71 -12.72
C PRO A 376 18.46 0.80 -12.99
N GLY A 377 18.70 1.61 -11.97
CA GLY A 377 18.86 3.05 -12.08
C GLY A 377 17.60 3.80 -12.53
N ARG A 378 17.74 4.74 -13.49
CA ARG A 378 16.62 5.57 -13.95
C ARG A 378 15.48 4.81 -14.63
N SER A 379 15.75 3.65 -15.21
CA SER A 379 14.70 2.80 -15.83
C SER A 379 13.80 2.11 -14.81
N SER A 380 14.25 1.96 -13.57
CA SER A 380 13.45 1.40 -12.47
C SER A 380 12.17 2.23 -12.24
N GLY A 381 12.28 3.54 -12.29
CA GLY A 381 11.17 4.45 -12.09
C GLY A 381 10.00 4.21 -13.04
N ALA A 382 10.28 4.15 -14.35
CA ALA A 382 9.25 3.91 -15.36
C ALA A 382 8.61 2.51 -15.21
N ALA A 383 9.43 1.48 -14.91
CA ALA A 383 8.95 0.11 -14.74
C ALA A 383 7.98 -0.01 -13.55
N VAL A 384 8.36 0.53 -12.41
CA VAL A 384 7.50 0.58 -11.21
C VAL A 384 6.21 1.36 -11.49
N GLY A 385 6.22 2.43 -12.35
CA GLY A 385 5.04 3.16 -12.75
C GLY A 385 4.03 2.35 -13.51
N VAL A 386 4.52 1.67 -14.48
CA VAL A 386 3.67 0.79 -15.28
C VAL A 386 3.06 -0.30 -14.40
N THR A 387 3.85 -0.94 -13.56
CA THR A 387 3.36 -2.00 -12.66
C THR A 387 2.38 -1.43 -11.63
N ARG A 388 2.63 -0.25 -11.08
CA ARG A 388 1.73 0.42 -10.13
C ARG A 388 0.40 0.78 -10.76
N THR A 389 0.43 1.41 -11.96
CA THR A 389 -0.79 1.75 -12.68
C THR A 389 -1.61 0.49 -13.01
N ALA A 390 -0.95 -0.58 -13.45
CA ALA A 390 -1.61 -1.85 -13.68
C ALA A 390 -2.24 -2.42 -12.40
N GLY A 391 -1.54 -2.33 -11.26
CA GLY A 391 -2.08 -2.72 -9.95
C GLY A 391 -3.31 -1.89 -9.55
N ASP A 392 -3.23 -0.57 -9.68
CA ASP A 392 -4.35 0.32 -9.33
C ASP A 392 -5.59 0.06 -10.24
N ILE A 393 -5.38 -0.28 -11.53
CA ILE A 393 -6.46 -0.74 -12.41
C ILE A 393 -7.04 -2.07 -11.89
N GLY A 394 -6.18 -3.01 -11.48
CA GLY A 394 -6.63 -4.26 -10.85
C GLY A 394 -7.47 -4.03 -9.60
N ALA A 395 -7.04 -3.09 -8.75
CA ALA A 395 -7.77 -2.70 -7.54
C ALA A 395 -9.15 -2.10 -7.83
N ALA A 396 -9.31 -1.41 -8.95
CA ALA A 396 -10.60 -0.84 -9.38
C ALA A 396 -11.50 -1.90 -10.04
N VAL A 397 -10.94 -2.73 -10.94
CA VAL A 397 -11.70 -3.72 -11.71
C VAL A 397 -12.08 -4.95 -10.86
N GLY A 398 -11.18 -5.36 -9.95
CA GLY A 398 -11.36 -6.58 -9.14
C GLY A 398 -12.69 -6.63 -8.39
N PRO A 399 -12.98 -5.64 -7.53
CA PRO A 399 -14.23 -5.64 -6.78
C PRO A 399 -15.47 -5.65 -7.68
N LEU A 400 -15.45 -4.87 -8.78
CA LEU A 400 -16.56 -4.85 -9.73
C LEU A 400 -16.82 -6.22 -10.35
N ALA A 401 -15.76 -6.88 -10.83
CA ALA A 401 -15.86 -8.18 -11.49
C ALA A 401 -16.27 -9.29 -10.52
N VAL A 402 -15.67 -9.32 -9.32
CA VAL A 402 -15.89 -10.37 -8.33
C VAL A 402 -17.28 -10.31 -7.75
N PHE A 403 -17.75 -9.11 -7.37
CA PHE A 403 -19.11 -8.98 -6.80
C PHE A 403 -20.19 -9.14 -7.85
N ALA A 404 -20.00 -8.68 -9.09
CA ALA A 404 -20.92 -8.97 -10.18
C ALA A 404 -21.01 -10.47 -10.48
N LEU A 405 -19.86 -11.18 -10.50
CA LEU A 405 -19.85 -12.62 -10.73
C LEU A 405 -20.45 -13.39 -9.55
N ALA A 406 -20.18 -12.95 -8.32
CA ALA A 406 -20.74 -13.57 -7.12
C ALA A 406 -22.26 -13.41 -7.06
N ASP A 407 -22.80 -12.28 -7.51
CA ASP A 407 -24.24 -12.03 -7.62
C ASP A 407 -24.90 -12.94 -8.68
N LEU A 408 -24.26 -13.12 -9.83
CA LEU A 408 -24.78 -13.90 -10.94
C LEU A 408 -24.66 -15.43 -10.75
N ALA A 409 -23.55 -15.89 -10.16
CA ALA A 409 -23.17 -17.30 -10.13
C ALA A 409 -22.79 -17.82 -8.72
N GLY A 410 -23.04 -17.02 -7.69
CA GLY A 410 -22.76 -17.36 -6.29
C GLY A 410 -21.33 -17.08 -5.84
N ALA A 411 -21.12 -17.06 -4.52
CA ALA A 411 -19.87 -16.71 -3.88
C ALA A 411 -18.68 -17.58 -4.37
N TRP A 412 -18.93 -18.85 -4.68
CA TRP A 412 -17.92 -19.76 -5.23
C TRP A 412 -17.31 -19.30 -6.54
N ALA A 413 -18.10 -18.69 -7.43
CA ALA A 413 -17.60 -18.13 -8.67
C ALA A 413 -16.68 -16.94 -8.42
N GLY A 414 -17.00 -16.10 -7.45
CA GLY A 414 -16.14 -15.00 -6.99
C GLY A 414 -14.82 -15.51 -6.40
N LEU A 415 -14.86 -16.53 -5.53
CA LEU A 415 -13.67 -17.16 -4.95
C LEU A 415 -12.78 -17.81 -6.03
N ALA A 416 -13.40 -18.51 -6.98
CA ALA A 416 -12.67 -19.11 -8.10
C ALA A 416 -11.97 -18.05 -8.96
N LEU A 417 -12.63 -16.92 -9.24
CA LEU A 417 -12.02 -15.82 -9.99
C LEU A 417 -10.84 -15.23 -9.22
N LEU A 418 -10.98 -15.02 -7.90
CA LEU A 418 -9.92 -14.51 -7.02
C LEU A 418 -8.72 -15.47 -6.93
N ALA A 419 -8.93 -16.77 -7.00
CA ALA A 419 -7.86 -17.76 -7.01
C ALA A 419 -7.19 -17.86 -8.38
N LEU A 420 -7.96 -17.92 -9.47
CA LEU A 420 -7.47 -18.18 -10.82
C LEU A 420 -6.66 -17.01 -11.40
N VAL A 421 -7.10 -15.77 -11.23
CA VAL A 421 -6.47 -14.60 -11.84
C VAL A 421 -4.99 -14.46 -11.40
N PRO A 422 -4.64 -14.51 -10.10
CA PRO A 422 -3.22 -14.49 -9.68
C PRO A 422 -2.45 -15.73 -10.13
N VAL A 423 -3.05 -16.92 -10.09
CA VAL A 423 -2.38 -18.18 -10.50
C VAL A 423 -2.02 -18.13 -11.98
N LEU A 424 -2.92 -17.69 -12.85
CA LEU A 424 -2.65 -17.57 -14.28
C LEU A 424 -1.61 -16.50 -14.59
N ALA A 425 -1.71 -15.33 -13.93
CA ALA A 425 -0.75 -14.24 -14.08
C ALA A 425 0.67 -14.66 -13.66
N MET A 426 0.80 -15.31 -12.51
CA MET A 426 2.09 -15.81 -12.01
C MET A 426 2.62 -16.96 -12.84
N GLY A 427 1.75 -17.87 -13.31
CA GLY A 427 2.13 -18.94 -14.23
C GLY A 427 2.75 -18.39 -15.51
N TRP A 428 2.11 -17.39 -16.11
CA TRP A 428 2.65 -16.70 -17.28
C TRP A 428 3.97 -15.99 -16.97
N PHE A 429 4.07 -15.30 -15.84
CA PHE A 429 5.30 -14.65 -15.39
C PHE A 429 6.47 -15.66 -15.28
N LEU A 430 6.24 -16.86 -14.71
CA LEU A 430 7.24 -17.91 -14.63
C LEU A 430 7.68 -18.41 -16.02
N VAL A 431 6.76 -18.50 -16.97
CA VAL A 431 7.11 -18.88 -18.38
C VAL A 431 8.01 -17.82 -19.00
N VAL A 432 7.72 -16.52 -18.77
CA VAL A 432 8.55 -15.42 -19.27
C VAL A 432 9.94 -15.43 -18.62
N LEU A 433 10.04 -15.73 -17.31
CA LEU A 433 11.32 -15.82 -16.60
C LEU A 433 12.19 -17.01 -17.09
N ARG A 434 11.58 -18.16 -17.40
CA ARG A 434 12.32 -19.34 -17.88
C ARG A 434 12.87 -19.19 -19.31
N ARG A 435 12.32 -18.25 -20.09
CA ARG A 435 12.78 -17.99 -21.47
C ARG A 435 13.88 -16.92 -21.55
N ARG A 436 14.31 -16.40 -20.40
CA ARG A 436 15.48 -15.55 -20.22
C ARG A 436 16.76 -16.37 -20.14
#